data_548dda919b86cc8d404ca62cd68ec76b
#
_entry.id   548dda919b86cc8d404ca62cd68ec76b
#
_cell.length_a   1.000
_cell.length_b   1.000
_cell.length_c   1.000
_cell.angle_alpha   90.00
_cell.angle_beta   90.00
_cell.angle_gamma   90.00
#
_symmetry.space_group_name_H-M   'P 1'
#
loop_
_entity.id
_entity.type
_entity.pdbx_description
1 polymer ?
#
loop_
_entity_poly.entity_id
_entity_poly.type
_entity_poly.pdbx_seq_one_letter_code
_entity_poly.pdbx_strand_id
1 'polypeptide(L)'
;MTSQTDRRNGITGNLGIKAPVRCATTANITLSGLQTVDGTVLVADDRVLVKNQTDATENGVYNASSSAWQRALDFDGVNDVVSGTLVGITNGTTHANQIWQLVATNPITFDTTALTFVYILTTNS
;
A
#
# COMPACT_ATOMS: atom_id res chain seq x y z
N MET A 1 -12.13 -13.01 -24.53
CA MET A 1 -11.80 -12.50 -24.34
C MET A 1 -11.22 -12.37 -24.03
N THR A 2 -11.06 -12.82 -24.01
CA THR A 2 -10.59 -12.46 -23.69
C THR A 2 -10.01 -12.26 -23.22
N SER A 3 -9.81 -12.73 -22.99
CA SER A 3 -9.35 -12.31 -22.57
C SER A 3 -8.72 -12.21 -22.56
N GLN A 4 -8.54 -12.48 -22.46
CA GLN A 4 -8.06 -12.19 -22.58
C GLN A 4 -7.60 -11.63 -22.47
N THR A 5 -7.59 -11.87 -22.29
CA THR A 5 -7.09 -11.30 -22.26
C THR A 5 -6.54 -10.76 -21.88
N ASP A 6 -6.53 -10.93 -21.51
CA ASP A 6 -5.83 -10.32 -21.15
C ASP A 6 -5.07 -10.35 -20.80
N ARG A 7 -4.94 -10.88 -20.63
CA ARG A 7 -4.02 -10.90 -20.28
C ARG A 7 -2.99 -10.53 -20.77
N ARG A 8 -2.71 -10.56 -21.22
CA ARG A 8 -1.88 -10.05 -21.56
C ARG A 8 -1.74 -8.88 -21.56
N ASN A 9 -1.78 -8.40 -21.78
CA ASN A 9 -1.53 -7.30 -21.81
C ASN A 9 -0.71 -6.78 -20.81
N GLY A 10 0.11 -7.18 -20.39
CA GLY A 10 1.07 -6.67 -19.51
C GLY A 10 0.64 -6.42 -18.10
N ILE A 11 -0.62 -6.35 -17.89
CA ILE A 11 -1.13 -6.20 -16.54
C ILE A 11 -1.27 -7.56 -15.94
N THR A 12 -0.48 -7.81 -14.93
CA THR A 12 -0.67 -8.99 -14.09
C THR A 12 -1.27 -8.52 -12.79
N GLY A 13 -1.91 -9.42 -12.08
CA GLY A 13 -2.46 -9.08 -10.77
C GLY A 13 -1.42 -8.54 -9.81
N ASN A 14 -0.14 -8.84 -10.06
CA ASN A 14 0.92 -8.45 -9.13
C ASN A 14 1.31 -6.98 -9.25
N LEU A 15 1.11 -6.36 -10.40
CA LEU A 15 1.56 -4.98 -10.61
C LEU A 15 0.43 -3.97 -10.48
N GLY A 16 -0.78 -4.31 -10.95
CA GLY A 16 -1.86 -3.34 -11.07
C GLY A 16 -2.63 -3.09 -9.79
N ILE A 17 -3.03 -4.15 -9.10
CA ILE A 17 -3.86 -4.05 -7.90
C ILE A 17 -3.28 -5.00 -6.87
N LYS A 18 -3.02 -4.47 -5.68
CA LYS A 18 -2.48 -5.28 -4.59
C LYS A 18 -3.59 -5.80 -3.70
N ALA A 19 -3.29 -6.87 -2.96
CA ALA A 19 -4.21 -7.36 -1.94
C ALA A 19 -4.54 -6.21 -0.98
N PRO A 20 -5.77 -6.13 -0.48
CA PRO A 20 -6.17 -5.00 0.37
C PRO A 20 -5.33 -4.93 1.63
N VAL A 21 -5.17 -3.70 2.14
CA VAL A 21 -4.57 -3.48 3.44
C VAL A 21 -5.68 -3.30 4.47
N ARG A 22 -5.34 -3.57 5.73
CA ARG A 22 -6.33 -3.45 6.80
C ARG A 22 -6.62 -2.00 7.12
N CYS A 23 -5.60 -1.15 7.14
CA CYS A 23 -5.77 0.27 7.41
C CYS A 23 -4.64 1.05 6.77
N ALA A 24 -4.76 2.39 6.83
CA ALA A 24 -3.77 3.29 6.26
C ALA A 24 -3.44 4.40 7.25
N THR A 25 -2.21 4.89 7.19
CA THR A 25 -1.78 5.97 8.08
C THR A 25 -2.47 7.28 7.73
N THR A 26 -2.55 8.16 8.73
CA THR A 26 -3.02 9.53 8.56
C THR A 26 -1.93 10.54 8.90
N ALA A 27 -0.79 10.07 9.40
CA ALA A 27 0.34 10.91 9.79
C ALA A 27 1.60 10.08 9.79
N ASN A 28 2.74 10.73 9.98
CA ASN A 28 4.02 10.03 10.12
C ASN A 28 3.97 9.15 11.37
N ILE A 29 4.45 7.91 11.25
CA ILE A 29 4.48 6.97 12.38
C ILE A 29 5.85 6.32 12.47
N THR A 30 6.11 5.70 13.62
CA THR A 30 7.25 4.80 13.76
C THR A 30 6.88 3.45 13.15
N LEU A 31 7.75 2.92 12.31
CA LEU A 31 7.48 1.66 11.59
C LEU A 31 7.88 0.47 12.47
N SER A 32 7.24 0.37 13.63
CA SER A 32 7.46 -0.74 14.56
C SER A 32 6.31 -0.79 15.58
N GLY A 33 6.11 -1.97 16.14
CA GLY A 33 5.14 -2.17 17.21
C GLY A 33 3.71 -2.35 16.72
N LEU A 34 2.91 -2.96 17.57
CA LEU A 34 1.50 -3.19 17.30
C LEU A 34 0.72 -2.00 17.84
N GLN A 35 0.73 -0.93 17.06
CA GLN A 35 0.12 0.34 17.43
C GLN A 35 -1.27 0.47 16.83
N THR A 36 -1.95 1.55 17.14
CA THR A 36 -3.26 1.86 16.56
C THR A 36 -3.06 2.82 15.39
N VAL A 37 -3.59 2.49 14.23
CA VAL A 37 -3.48 3.31 13.01
C VAL A 37 -4.89 3.57 12.50
N ASP A 38 -5.24 4.84 12.36
CA ASP A 38 -6.55 5.29 11.87
C ASP A 38 -7.69 4.57 12.62
N GLY A 39 -7.54 4.45 13.93
CA GLY A 39 -8.55 3.82 14.78
C GLY A 39 -8.53 2.30 14.78
N THR A 40 -7.66 1.68 14.02
CA THR A 40 -7.55 0.21 13.94
C THR A 40 -6.40 -0.27 14.81
N VAL A 41 -6.71 -1.15 15.76
CA VAL A 41 -5.68 -1.77 16.61
C VAL A 41 -5.02 -2.89 15.82
N LEU A 42 -3.73 -2.76 15.56
CA LEU A 42 -3.01 -3.72 14.72
C LEU A 42 -2.69 -5.01 15.47
N VAL A 43 -2.74 -6.10 14.74
CA VAL A 43 -2.19 -7.38 15.18
C VAL A 43 -1.07 -7.78 14.20
N ALA A 44 -0.25 -8.74 14.63
CA ALA A 44 0.88 -9.16 13.80
C ALA A 44 0.42 -9.58 12.41
N ASP A 45 1.19 -9.20 11.41
CA ASP A 45 0.97 -9.50 9.98
C ASP A 45 -0.18 -8.72 9.34
N ASP A 46 -0.82 -7.80 10.04
CA ASP A 46 -1.76 -6.90 9.38
C ASP A 46 -1.03 -6.10 8.30
N ARG A 47 -1.66 -5.98 7.14
CA ARG A 47 -1.12 -5.13 6.06
C ARG A 47 -1.55 -3.70 6.33
N VAL A 48 -0.60 -2.79 6.23
CA VAL A 48 -0.83 -1.36 6.48
C VAL A 48 -0.28 -0.55 5.32
N LEU A 49 -1.11 0.35 4.79
CA LEU A 49 -0.63 1.33 3.81
C LEU A 49 -0.02 2.51 4.56
N VAL A 50 1.28 2.66 4.44
CA VAL A 50 2.02 3.78 5.03
C VAL A 50 2.21 4.81 3.94
N LYS A 51 1.51 5.94 4.08
CA LYS A 51 1.45 6.94 3.01
C LYS A 51 1.80 8.35 3.45
N ASN A 52 2.13 8.54 4.73
CA ASN A 52 2.29 9.87 5.30
C ASN A 52 3.65 10.08 5.97
N GLN A 53 4.65 9.26 5.63
CA GLN A 53 5.95 9.42 6.25
C GLN A 53 6.59 10.73 5.84
N THR A 54 7.28 11.35 6.79
CA THR A 54 8.04 12.58 6.52
C THR A 54 9.07 12.33 5.43
N ASP A 55 9.72 11.18 5.46
CA ASP A 55 10.58 10.72 4.37
C ASP A 55 9.73 9.82 3.46
N ALA A 56 9.33 10.35 2.32
CA ALA A 56 8.43 9.64 1.42
C ALA A 56 9.04 8.36 0.84
N THR A 57 10.35 8.19 0.91
CA THR A 57 10.97 6.92 0.49
C THR A 57 10.61 5.78 1.41
N GLU A 58 10.11 6.08 2.62
CA GLU A 58 9.66 5.06 3.57
C GLU A 58 8.21 4.63 3.35
N ASN A 59 7.47 5.34 2.51
CA ASN A 59 6.07 4.96 2.25
C ASN A 59 5.99 3.61 1.56
N GLY A 60 4.83 2.97 1.63
CA GLY A 60 4.58 1.69 0.99
C GLY A 60 3.61 0.84 1.79
N VAL A 61 3.57 -0.45 1.50
CA VAL A 61 2.74 -1.40 2.22
C VAL A 61 3.64 -2.24 3.11
N TYR A 62 3.30 -2.31 4.38
CA TYR A 62 4.08 -3.01 5.39
C TYR A 62 3.24 -4.06 6.11
N ASN A 63 3.92 -5.05 6.65
CA ASN A 63 3.32 -6.01 7.58
C ASN A 63 3.64 -5.56 9.00
N ALA A 64 2.60 -5.38 9.81
CA ALA A 64 2.77 -4.96 11.20
C ALA A 64 3.43 -6.06 12.02
N SER A 65 4.18 -5.64 13.02
CA SER A 65 4.91 -6.56 13.89
C SER A 65 5.11 -5.90 15.24
N SER A 66 5.32 -6.72 16.28
CA SER A 66 5.66 -6.20 17.61
C SER A 66 7.06 -5.59 17.63
N SER A 67 7.88 -5.89 16.65
CA SER A 67 9.20 -5.28 16.47
C SER A 67 9.18 -4.43 15.19
N ALA A 68 10.31 -4.29 14.51
CA ALA A 68 10.38 -3.50 13.28
C ALA A 68 9.46 -4.08 12.21
N TRP A 69 8.70 -3.23 11.54
CA TRP A 69 7.86 -3.65 10.44
C TRP A 69 8.70 -3.92 9.20
N GLN A 70 8.23 -4.83 8.37
CA GLN A 70 8.86 -5.13 7.09
C GLN A 70 7.89 -4.83 5.97
N ARG A 71 8.43 -4.44 4.81
CA ARG A 71 7.60 -4.25 3.64
C ARG A 71 6.91 -5.56 3.28
N ALA A 72 5.66 -5.46 2.83
CA ALA A 72 4.94 -6.64 2.35
C ALA A 72 5.66 -7.23 1.14
N LEU A 73 5.60 -8.54 0.98
CA LEU A 73 6.35 -9.22 -0.09
C LEU A 73 5.92 -8.78 -1.49
N ASP A 74 4.68 -8.36 -1.65
CA ASP A 74 4.20 -7.88 -2.96
C ASP A 74 4.46 -6.39 -3.16
N PHE A 75 5.22 -5.76 -2.27
CA PHE A 75 5.47 -4.33 -2.31
C PHE A 75 6.87 -4.02 -1.78
N ASP A 76 7.86 -4.83 -2.16
CA ASP A 76 9.22 -4.68 -1.63
C ASP A 76 10.30 -4.79 -2.70
N GLY A 77 9.96 -4.93 -3.97
CA GLY A 77 10.94 -5.08 -5.04
C GLY A 77 10.57 -4.32 -6.29
N VAL A 78 11.58 -4.04 -7.11
CA VAL A 78 11.42 -3.21 -8.32
C VAL A 78 10.42 -3.81 -9.31
N ASN A 79 10.21 -5.12 -9.26
CA ASN A 79 9.27 -5.79 -10.16
C ASN A 79 7.89 -5.97 -9.56
N ASP A 80 7.66 -5.44 -8.36
CA ASP A 80 6.39 -5.64 -7.67
C ASP A 80 5.37 -4.55 -7.98
N VAL A 81 5.83 -3.33 -8.19
CA VAL A 81 4.94 -2.18 -8.34
C VAL A 81 5.44 -1.25 -9.43
N VAL A 82 4.50 -0.50 -9.97
CA VAL A 82 4.79 0.60 -10.91
C VAL A 82 3.91 1.77 -10.50
N SER A 83 4.25 2.96 -11.01
CA SER A 83 3.35 4.10 -10.85
C SER A 83 1.98 3.73 -11.42
N GLY A 84 0.92 3.95 -10.66
CA GLY A 84 -0.43 3.55 -11.03
C GLY A 84 -0.96 2.36 -10.26
N THR A 85 -0.12 1.66 -9.50
CA THR A 85 -0.56 0.53 -8.67
C THR A 85 -1.62 0.97 -7.67
N LEU A 86 -2.67 0.19 -7.51
CA LEU A 86 -3.80 0.51 -6.63
C LEU A 86 -3.76 -0.33 -5.36
N VAL A 87 -4.18 0.30 -4.25
CA VAL A 87 -4.28 -0.37 -2.96
C VAL A 87 -5.63 -0.02 -2.34
N GLY A 88 -6.42 -1.05 -2.00
CA GLY A 88 -7.69 -0.88 -1.32
C GLY A 88 -7.52 -1.01 0.19
N ILE A 89 -8.34 -0.28 0.95
CA ILE A 89 -8.28 -0.24 2.41
C ILE A 89 -9.61 -0.74 2.96
N THR A 90 -9.56 -1.69 3.91
CA THR A 90 -10.78 -2.29 4.43
C THR A 90 -11.31 -1.61 5.70
N ASN A 91 -10.42 -1.18 6.59
CA ASN A 91 -10.82 -0.66 7.90
C ASN A 91 -10.26 0.73 8.15
N GLY A 92 -10.79 1.39 9.16
CA GLY A 92 -10.28 2.67 9.60
C GLY A 92 -11.40 3.67 9.85
N THR A 93 -11.11 4.67 10.66
CA THR A 93 -12.05 5.76 10.93
C THR A 93 -12.15 6.68 9.72
N THR A 94 -11.02 6.99 9.08
CA THR A 94 -10.96 7.94 7.96
C THR A 94 -10.91 7.25 6.62
N HIS A 95 -10.16 6.16 6.50
CA HIS A 95 -9.80 5.61 5.19
C HIS A 95 -10.46 4.27 4.85
N ALA A 96 -11.39 3.78 5.67
CA ALA A 96 -12.08 2.52 5.34
C ALA A 96 -12.77 2.63 3.98
N ASN A 97 -12.69 1.56 3.21
CA ASN A 97 -13.39 1.43 1.92
C ASN A 97 -12.89 2.41 0.86
N GLN A 98 -11.66 2.85 0.98
CA GLN A 98 -11.05 3.74 -0.01
C GLN A 98 -10.04 2.98 -0.87
N ILE A 99 -9.80 3.50 -2.07
CA ILE A 99 -8.75 3.02 -2.96
C ILE A 99 -7.78 4.18 -3.20
N TRP A 100 -6.50 3.90 -3.02
CA TRP A 100 -5.42 4.87 -3.23
C TRP A 100 -4.48 4.36 -4.31
N GLN A 101 -3.88 5.28 -5.04
CA GLN A 101 -2.99 4.96 -6.17
C GLN A 101 -1.59 5.44 -5.89
N LEU A 102 -0.62 4.59 -6.20
CA LEU A 102 0.79 4.96 -6.14
C LEU A 102 1.15 5.85 -7.32
N VAL A 103 1.77 6.98 -7.03
CA VAL A 103 2.32 7.89 -8.04
C VAL A 103 3.80 8.07 -7.73
N ALA A 104 4.67 7.65 -8.64
CA ALA A 104 6.11 7.70 -8.43
C ALA A 104 6.82 7.68 -9.78
N THR A 105 8.11 7.96 -9.77
CA THR A 105 8.92 7.87 -10.99
C THR A 105 9.37 6.44 -11.18
N ASN A 106 9.03 5.85 -12.33
CA ASN A 106 9.50 4.52 -12.68
C ASN A 106 10.93 4.59 -13.24
N PRO A 107 11.75 3.56 -13.05
CA PRO A 107 11.51 2.39 -12.23
C PRO A 107 11.60 2.73 -10.75
N ILE A 108 10.82 2.04 -9.94
CA ILE A 108 10.76 2.31 -8.51
C ILE A 108 11.84 1.49 -7.80
N THR A 109 12.67 2.18 -7.04
CA THR A 109 13.67 1.54 -6.18
C THR A 109 13.27 1.83 -4.74
N PHE A 110 12.88 0.79 -4.00
CA PHE A 110 12.43 0.98 -2.62
C PHE A 110 13.54 1.58 -1.77
N ASP A 111 13.14 2.42 -0.82
CA ASP A 111 14.01 3.17 0.07
C ASP A 111 14.84 4.24 -0.64
N THR A 112 14.65 4.45 -1.93
CA THR A 112 15.32 5.49 -2.70
C THR A 112 14.33 6.38 -3.42
N THR A 113 13.33 5.78 -4.08
CA THR A 113 12.30 6.53 -4.80
C THR A 113 11.23 7.02 -3.83
N ALA A 114 10.88 8.30 -3.90
CA ALA A 114 9.78 8.82 -3.10
C ALA A 114 8.47 8.24 -3.61
N LEU A 115 7.64 7.74 -2.70
CA LEU A 115 6.37 7.12 -3.04
C LEU A 115 5.24 8.01 -2.53
N THR A 116 4.41 8.49 -3.46
CA THR A 116 3.26 9.32 -3.14
C THR A 116 2.00 8.52 -3.43
N PHE A 117 1.05 8.55 -2.51
CA PHE A 117 -0.24 7.89 -2.72
C PHE A 117 -1.33 8.95 -2.82
N VAL A 118 -2.21 8.79 -3.80
CA VAL A 118 -3.32 9.71 -4.02
C VAL A 118 -4.64 8.98 -3.92
N TYR A 119 -5.62 9.66 -3.36
CA TYR A 119 -6.97 9.12 -3.20
C TYR A 119 -7.64 8.99 -4.57
N ILE A 120 -8.25 7.85 -4.83
CA ILE A 120 -8.95 7.61 -6.09
C ILE A 120 -10.45 7.61 -5.86
N LEU A 121 -10.95 6.72 -4.98
CA LEU A 121 -12.39 6.67 -4.72
C LEU A 121 -12.67 5.91 -3.44
N THR A 122 -13.92 6.05 -2.97
CA THR A 122 -14.45 5.27 -1.87
C THR A 122 -15.30 4.14 -2.45
N THR A 123 -15.08 2.92 -1.97
CA THR A 123 -15.76 1.74 -2.50
C THR A 123 -17.09 1.46 -1.82
N ASN A 124 -17.42 2.18 -0.77
CA ASN A 124 -18.64 1.95 -0.07
C ASN A 124 -19.79 2.50 -0.92
N SER A 125 -20.83 1.79 -1.05
CA SER A 125 -21.94 2.19 -1.92
C SER A 125 -23.08 2.83 -1.15
#